data_c671066c834d7d8b5286458cd3a79623
#
_entry.id   c671066c834d7d8b5286458cd3a79623
#
_cell.length_a   1.000
_cell.length_b   1.000
_cell.length_c   1.000
_cell.angle_alpha   90.00
_cell.angle_beta   90.00
_cell.angle_gamma   90.00
#
_symmetry.space_group_name_H-M   'P 1'
#
loop_
_entity.id
_entity.type
_entity.pdbx_description
1 polymer ?
#
loop_
_entity_poly.entity_id
_entity_poly.type
_entity_poly.pdbx_seq_one_letter_code
_entity_poly.pdbx_strand_id
1 'polypeptide(L)'
;MRYGYKRPTVCDNDVTQQLVQVNLDDVHEERHGLAKNREVFEELLMQLTTRDELYVQNIEVLADSTQQLIDVLQIAERDEFTIIFLDECMCSTELFKKSLLDGLRYFSKLQSIFKRHASTFALQEAKKRGTVIGRPKKSDVQMQRAIEMYYSKQYTLHQIKEETGISKSTLYRQLDQ
;
A
#
# COMPACT_ATOMS: atom_id res chain seq x y z
N MET A 1 31.67 0.89 0.60
CA MET A 1 31.09 -0.21 1.39
C MET A 1 29.74 -0.61 0.81
N ARG A 2 29.24 -1.80 1.18
CA ARG A 2 27.91 -2.31 0.76
C ARG A 2 26.99 -2.30 1.96
N TYR A 3 26.05 -1.39 1.96
CA TYR A 3 25.01 -1.24 2.99
C TYR A 3 23.72 -1.89 2.56
N GLY A 4 23.03 -2.54 3.47
CA GLY A 4 21.68 -3.04 3.27
C GLY A 4 20.66 -2.26 4.07
N TYR A 5 19.53 -1.95 3.48
CA TYR A 5 18.40 -1.39 4.21
C TYR A 5 17.17 -2.28 4.09
N LYS A 6 16.60 -2.65 5.23
CA LYS A 6 15.42 -3.49 5.37
C LYS A 6 14.31 -2.75 6.08
N ARG A 7 13.08 -2.99 5.62
CA ARG A 7 11.90 -2.43 6.26
C ARG A 7 10.68 -3.33 6.04
N PRO A 8 9.82 -3.56 7.07
CA PRO A 8 8.53 -4.19 6.86
C PRO A 8 7.68 -3.37 5.88
N THR A 9 7.09 -4.01 4.89
CA THR A 9 6.15 -3.40 3.95
C THR A 9 4.78 -4.04 4.05
N VAL A 10 3.77 -3.47 3.40
CA VAL A 10 2.41 -4.04 3.39
C VAL A 10 2.36 -5.43 2.77
N CYS A 11 3.26 -5.71 1.82
CA CYS A 11 3.34 -6.99 1.12
C CYS A 11 4.31 -7.96 1.80
N ASP A 12 5.24 -7.46 2.60
CA ASP A 12 6.27 -8.22 3.29
C ASP A 12 6.42 -7.69 4.71
N ASN A 13 5.67 -8.27 5.66
CA ASN A 13 5.78 -7.94 7.08
C ASN A 13 6.99 -8.61 7.75
N ASP A 14 7.57 -9.63 7.10
CA ASP A 14 8.72 -10.36 7.60
C ASP A 14 9.94 -10.00 6.77
N VAL A 15 10.74 -9.07 7.27
CA VAL A 15 11.97 -8.59 6.63
C VAL A 15 13.04 -9.68 6.45
N THR A 16 12.81 -10.91 6.96
CA THR A 16 13.79 -12.00 6.91
C THR A 16 14.14 -12.43 5.50
N GLN A 17 13.23 -12.25 4.54
CA GLN A 17 13.45 -12.60 3.15
C GLN A 17 14.16 -11.48 2.35
N GLN A 18 14.26 -10.28 2.93
CA GLN A 18 14.91 -9.16 2.24
C GLN A 18 16.42 -9.31 2.27
N LEU A 19 17.06 -9.05 1.15
CA LEU A 19 18.52 -9.02 0.96
C LEU A 19 19.26 -10.34 1.24
N VAL A 20 18.56 -11.48 1.29
CA VAL A 20 19.17 -12.79 1.59
C VAL A 20 20.23 -13.21 0.56
N GLN A 21 20.11 -12.72 -0.67
CA GLN A 21 20.98 -13.14 -1.79
C GLN A 21 22.26 -12.30 -1.94
N VAL A 22 22.44 -11.29 -1.10
CA VAL A 22 23.55 -10.33 -1.23
C VAL A 22 24.46 -10.38 -0.02
N ASN A 23 25.77 -10.39 -0.26
CA ASN A 23 26.74 -10.24 0.82
C ASN A 23 26.99 -8.76 1.07
N LEU A 24 26.63 -8.29 2.26
CA LEU A 24 26.64 -6.89 2.68
C LEU A 24 27.64 -6.71 3.84
N ASP A 25 28.26 -5.52 3.89
CA ASP A 25 29.19 -5.16 4.95
C ASP A 25 28.44 -4.75 6.22
N ASP A 26 27.29 -4.07 6.06
CA ASP A 26 26.43 -3.63 7.16
C ASP A 26 24.96 -3.65 6.74
N VAL A 27 24.04 -3.90 7.69
CA VAL A 27 22.60 -4.01 7.43
C VAL A 27 21.81 -3.23 8.47
N HIS A 28 21.02 -2.28 8.01
CA HIS A 28 20.16 -1.43 8.80
C HIS A 28 18.69 -1.86 8.63
N GLU A 29 17.99 -2.09 9.75
CA GLU A 29 16.62 -2.59 9.74
C GLU A 29 15.69 -1.69 10.54
N GLU A 30 14.61 -1.22 9.89
CA GLU A 30 13.53 -0.51 10.58
C GLU A 30 12.63 -1.48 11.35
N ARG A 31 12.26 -1.08 12.58
CA ARG A 31 11.36 -1.89 13.43
C ARG A 31 9.91 -1.89 12.99
N HIS A 32 9.54 -0.97 12.09
CA HIS A 32 8.15 -0.79 11.64
C HIS A 32 8.07 -0.30 10.20
N GLY A 33 6.96 -0.63 9.54
CA GLY A 33 6.68 -0.23 8.16
C GLY A 33 6.05 1.16 7.98
N LEU A 34 6.04 2.02 9.02
CA LEU A 34 5.44 3.34 8.94
C LEU A 34 6.28 4.28 8.07
N ALA A 35 5.62 5.07 7.21
CA ALA A 35 6.26 6.06 6.36
C ALA A 35 6.90 7.22 7.13
N LYS A 36 6.42 7.47 8.35
CA LYS A 36 6.95 8.49 9.26
C LYS A 36 7.87 7.86 10.29
N ASN A 37 8.86 8.62 10.74
CA ASN A 37 9.85 8.22 11.75
C ASN A 37 10.78 7.08 11.27
N ARG A 38 11.40 7.27 10.10
CA ARG A 38 12.41 6.34 9.56
C ARG A 38 13.80 6.73 10.08
N GLU A 39 13.95 6.66 11.38
CA GLU A 39 15.17 7.12 12.07
C GLU A 39 16.40 6.34 11.62
N VAL A 40 16.27 5.01 11.47
CA VAL A 40 17.37 4.16 11.00
C VAL A 40 17.79 4.48 9.58
N PHE A 41 16.81 4.79 8.71
CA PHE A 41 17.10 5.19 7.34
C PHE A 41 17.77 6.57 7.24
N GLU A 42 17.31 7.52 8.04
CA GLU A 42 17.90 8.86 8.07
C GLU A 42 19.34 8.81 8.60
N GLU A 43 19.61 8.02 9.64
CA GLU A 43 20.96 7.78 10.16
C GLU A 43 21.85 7.10 9.11
N LEU A 44 21.32 6.12 8.37
CA LEU A 44 22.04 5.45 7.29
C LEU A 44 22.40 6.44 6.17
N LEU A 45 21.46 7.29 5.74
CA LEU A 45 21.73 8.31 4.72
C LEU A 45 22.85 9.29 5.12
N MET A 46 22.97 9.60 6.42
CA MET A 46 24.07 10.43 6.93
C MET A 46 25.44 9.74 6.93
N GLN A 47 25.46 8.40 6.91
CA GLN A 47 26.69 7.59 6.91
C GLN A 47 27.21 7.30 5.52
N LEU A 48 26.30 7.27 4.52
CA LEU A 48 26.65 6.97 3.15
C LEU A 48 27.55 8.06 2.54
N THR A 49 28.60 7.61 1.86
CA THR A 49 29.59 8.47 1.21
C THR A 49 29.83 8.07 -0.25
N THR A 50 30.63 8.86 -0.94
CA THR A 50 31.00 8.62 -2.33
C THR A 50 31.47 7.19 -2.57
N ARG A 51 30.93 6.52 -3.60
CA ARG A 51 31.18 5.15 -4.00
C ARG A 51 30.62 4.06 -3.09
N ASP A 52 29.83 4.41 -2.09
CA ASP A 52 29.08 3.42 -1.33
C ASP A 52 27.91 2.86 -2.15
N GLU A 53 27.50 1.66 -1.83
CA GLU A 53 26.38 0.98 -2.48
C GLU A 53 25.29 0.69 -1.42
N LEU A 54 24.09 1.21 -1.63
CA LEU A 54 22.92 0.95 -0.81
C LEU A 54 22.03 -0.09 -1.50
N TYR A 55 21.92 -1.26 -0.91
CA TYR A 55 21.07 -2.35 -1.39
C TYR A 55 19.72 -2.31 -0.71
N VAL A 56 18.66 -2.38 -1.49
CA VAL A 56 17.28 -2.53 -1.03
C VAL A 56 16.60 -3.62 -1.84
N GLN A 57 15.64 -4.33 -1.22
CA GLN A 57 14.94 -5.40 -1.92
C GLN A 57 14.17 -4.85 -3.13
N ASN A 58 13.41 -3.78 -2.94
CA ASN A 58 12.65 -3.10 -3.99
C ASN A 58 12.42 -1.63 -3.62
N ILE A 59 11.81 -0.90 -4.55
CA ILE A 59 11.53 0.53 -4.37
C ILE A 59 10.57 0.79 -3.21
N GLU A 60 9.66 -0.15 -2.91
CA GLU A 60 8.67 -0.01 -1.83
C GLU A 60 9.30 -0.07 -0.44
N VAL A 61 10.42 -0.77 -0.29
CA VAL A 61 11.26 -0.74 0.91
C VAL A 61 11.89 0.63 1.09
N LEU A 62 12.34 1.25 0.00
CA LEU A 62 13.03 2.53 0.03
C LEU A 62 12.09 3.72 0.24
N ALA A 63 10.92 3.74 -0.39
CA ALA A 63 10.02 4.89 -0.41
C ALA A 63 8.53 4.50 -0.38
N ASP A 64 7.70 5.37 0.20
CA ASP A 64 6.23 5.22 0.25
C ASP A 64 5.51 6.14 -0.75
N SER A 65 6.24 7.04 -1.37
CA SER A 65 5.73 7.98 -2.38
C SER A 65 6.79 8.29 -3.42
N THR A 66 6.32 8.76 -4.58
CA THR A 66 7.23 9.22 -5.64
C THR A 66 8.08 10.41 -5.21
N GLN A 67 7.56 11.29 -4.33
CA GLN A 67 8.33 12.42 -3.82
C GLN A 67 9.48 11.95 -2.94
N GLN A 68 9.23 11.03 -1.99
CA GLN A 68 10.31 10.46 -1.17
C GLN A 68 11.36 9.75 -2.02
N LEU A 69 10.94 9.02 -3.06
CA LEU A 69 11.89 8.39 -3.97
C LEU A 69 12.77 9.43 -4.67
N ILE A 70 12.18 10.53 -5.15
CA ILE A 70 12.92 11.62 -5.78
C ILE A 70 13.92 12.23 -4.78
N ASP A 71 13.49 12.53 -3.56
CA ASP A 71 14.34 13.14 -2.54
C ASP A 71 15.55 12.24 -2.21
N VAL A 72 15.33 10.93 -2.07
CA VAL A 72 16.42 9.97 -1.81
C VAL A 72 17.35 9.84 -3.01
N LEU A 73 16.82 9.80 -4.24
CA LEU A 73 17.65 9.75 -5.46
C LEU A 73 18.49 11.03 -5.63
N GLN A 74 17.96 12.20 -5.27
CA GLN A 74 18.72 13.45 -5.28
C GLN A 74 19.85 13.46 -4.26
N ILE A 75 19.63 12.87 -3.07
CA ILE A 75 20.70 12.69 -2.08
C ILE A 75 21.77 11.77 -2.64
N ALA A 76 21.36 10.63 -3.23
CA ALA A 76 22.29 9.68 -3.81
C ALA A 76 23.14 10.28 -4.95
N GLU A 77 22.53 11.13 -5.78
CA GLU A 77 23.25 11.85 -6.85
C GLU A 77 24.23 12.90 -6.29
N ARG A 78 23.79 13.67 -5.28
CA ARG A 78 24.63 14.71 -4.67
C ARG A 78 25.83 14.15 -3.92
N ASP A 79 25.60 13.08 -3.16
CA ASP A 79 26.59 12.47 -2.27
C ASP A 79 27.36 11.33 -2.99
N GLU A 80 27.04 11.08 -4.27
CA GLU A 80 27.72 10.17 -5.21
C GLU A 80 27.73 8.69 -4.74
N PHE A 81 26.66 8.22 -4.07
CA PHE A 81 26.47 6.81 -3.78
C PHE A 81 25.44 6.17 -4.72
N THR A 82 25.48 4.85 -4.86
CA THR A 82 24.59 4.11 -5.76
C THR A 82 23.54 3.32 -5.00
N ILE A 83 22.28 3.43 -5.38
CA ILE A 83 21.19 2.60 -4.83
C ILE A 83 20.93 1.45 -5.80
N ILE A 84 20.85 0.22 -5.26
CA ILE A 84 20.65 -1.02 -6.02
C ILE A 84 19.33 -1.64 -5.58
N PHE A 85 18.41 -1.80 -6.52
CA PHE A 85 17.09 -2.40 -6.34
C PHE A 85 17.13 -3.83 -6.86
N LEU A 86 17.02 -4.83 -5.95
CA LEU A 86 17.21 -6.23 -6.33
C LEU A 86 16.07 -6.78 -7.18
N ASP A 87 14.83 -6.56 -6.78
CA ASP A 87 13.64 -7.09 -7.49
C ASP A 87 13.49 -6.46 -8.87
N GLU A 88 13.87 -5.19 -9.02
CA GLU A 88 13.83 -4.48 -10.29
C GLU A 88 15.06 -4.75 -11.16
N CYS A 89 16.08 -5.42 -10.62
CA CYS A 89 17.37 -5.67 -11.29
C CYS A 89 17.95 -4.39 -11.88
N MET A 90 17.95 -3.29 -11.12
CA MET A 90 18.41 -1.99 -11.63
C MET A 90 19.11 -1.18 -10.53
N CYS A 91 19.91 -0.19 -10.94
CA CYS A 91 20.52 0.79 -10.03
C CYS A 91 20.04 2.23 -10.31
N SER A 92 20.25 3.12 -9.33
CA SER A 92 19.87 4.54 -9.44
C SER A 92 20.49 5.22 -10.66
N THR A 93 21.73 4.93 -11.00
CA THR A 93 22.43 5.52 -12.15
C THR A 93 21.84 5.10 -13.50
N GLU A 94 21.19 3.95 -13.61
CA GLU A 94 20.52 3.50 -14.84
C GLU A 94 19.16 4.17 -15.05
N LEU A 95 18.49 4.57 -13.98
CA LEU A 95 17.24 5.34 -14.06
C LEU A 95 17.43 6.64 -14.83
N PHE A 96 18.54 7.31 -14.66
CA PHE A 96 18.85 8.58 -15.34
C PHE A 96 19.24 8.41 -16.83
N LYS A 97 19.59 7.19 -17.26
CA LYS A 97 19.99 6.90 -18.65
C LYS A 97 18.84 6.49 -19.57
N LYS A 98 17.63 6.30 -19.03
CA LYS A 98 16.45 5.88 -19.81
C LYS A 98 15.94 6.99 -20.71
N SER A 99 15.29 6.62 -21.82
CA SER A 99 14.58 7.60 -22.64
C SER A 99 13.46 8.28 -21.83
N LEU A 100 13.12 9.52 -22.16
CA LEU A 100 12.04 10.24 -21.51
C LEU A 100 10.74 9.44 -21.49
N LEU A 101 10.41 8.77 -22.60
CA LEU A 101 9.18 7.98 -22.71
C LEU A 101 9.18 6.77 -21.76
N ASP A 102 10.29 6.06 -21.66
CA ASP A 102 10.43 4.91 -20.75
C ASP A 102 10.44 5.37 -19.28
N GLY A 103 11.08 6.51 -19.00
CA GLY A 103 11.03 7.15 -17.69
C GLY A 103 9.61 7.49 -17.28
N LEU A 104 8.81 8.11 -18.14
CA LEU A 104 7.41 8.46 -17.86
C LEU A 104 6.52 7.22 -17.66
N ARG A 105 6.70 6.17 -18.46
CA ARG A 105 5.98 4.89 -18.30
C ARG A 105 6.31 4.25 -16.94
N TYR A 106 7.58 4.22 -16.60
CA TYR A 106 8.06 3.69 -15.32
C TYR A 106 7.50 4.48 -14.14
N PHE A 107 7.54 5.80 -14.20
CA PHE A 107 6.98 6.69 -13.19
C PHE A 107 5.47 6.49 -12.98
N SER A 108 4.71 6.35 -14.07
CA SER A 108 3.27 6.05 -14.01
C SER A 108 2.99 4.72 -13.30
N LYS A 109 3.83 3.70 -13.57
CA LYS A 109 3.74 2.40 -12.88
C LYS A 109 4.02 2.55 -11.39
N LEU A 110 5.07 3.27 -11.01
CA LEU A 110 5.41 3.54 -9.60
C LEU A 110 4.29 4.26 -8.86
N GLN A 111 3.69 5.29 -9.45
CA GLN A 111 2.55 5.97 -8.85
C GLN A 111 1.38 5.03 -8.56
N SER A 112 1.11 4.10 -9.45
CA SER A 112 0.04 3.11 -9.27
C SER A 112 0.36 2.14 -8.13
N ILE A 113 1.62 1.73 -8.00
CA ILE A 113 2.11 0.89 -6.90
C ILE A 113 1.94 1.63 -5.57
N PHE A 114 2.46 2.84 -5.43
CA PHE A 114 2.36 3.61 -4.19
C PHE A 114 0.91 3.90 -3.78
N LYS A 115 0.04 4.26 -4.73
CA LYS A 115 -1.40 4.46 -4.45
C LYS A 115 -2.04 3.18 -3.91
N ARG A 116 -1.72 2.02 -4.49
CA ARG A 116 -2.25 0.73 -4.03
C ARG A 116 -1.77 0.42 -2.62
N HIS A 117 -0.48 0.65 -2.32
CA HIS A 117 0.09 0.43 -0.99
C HIS A 117 -0.55 1.34 0.06
N ALA A 118 -0.64 2.63 -0.21
CA ALA A 118 -1.30 3.59 0.68
C ALA A 118 -2.75 3.19 0.98
N SER A 119 -3.51 2.77 -0.04
CA SER A 119 -4.88 2.30 0.12
C SER A 119 -4.97 1.03 0.96
N THR A 120 -4.08 0.05 0.72
CA THR A 120 -4.06 -1.21 1.47
C THR A 120 -3.69 -0.97 2.93
N PHE A 121 -2.68 -0.12 3.18
CA PHE A 121 -2.29 0.27 4.53
C PHE A 121 -3.43 0.98 5.28
N ALA A 122 -4.09 1.94 4.63
CA ALA A 122 -5.24 2.65 5.22
C ALA A 122 -6.39 1.68 5.58
N LEU A 123 -6.66 0.69 4.72
CA LEU A 123 -7.67 -0.35 4.98
C LEU A 123 -7.27 -1.25 6.15
N GLN A 124 -6.02 -1.64 6.26
CA GLN A 124 -5.52 -2.45 7.38
C GLN A 124 -5.63 -1.68 8.70
N GLU A 125 -5.23 -0.41 8.72
CA GLU A 125 -5.37 0.45 9.91
C GLU A 125 -6.82 0.69 10.30
N ALA A 126 -7.73 0.91 9.33
CA ALA A 126 -9.16 1.03 9.59
C ALA A 126 -9.73 -0.26 10.21
N LYS A 127 -9.32 -1.44 9.70
CA LYS A 127 -9.72 -2.73 10.29
C LYS A 127 -9.19 -2.90 11.72
N LYS A 128 -7.93 -2.55 12.00
CA LYS A 128 -7.38 -2.61 13.37
C LYS A 128 -8.16 -1.71 14.35
N ARG A 129 -8.66 -0.57 13.89
CA ARG A 129 -9.52 0.34 14.68
C ARG A 129 -10.96 -0.13 14.79
N GLY A 130 -11.33 -1.30 14.24
CA GLY A 130 -12.68 -1.84 14.28
C GLY A 130 -13.68 -1.15 13.32
N THR A 131 -13.20 -0.37 12.36
CA THR A 131 -14.07 0.27 11.37
C THR A 131 -14.63 -0.77 10.41
N VAL A 132 -15.96 -0.83 10.31
CA VAL A 132 -16.64 -1.70 9.36
C VAL A 132 -16.43 -1.15 7.95
N ILE A 133 -15.70 -1.91 7.12
CA ILE A 133 -15.38 -1.53 5.74
C ILE A 133 -16.43 -2.13 4.81
N GLY A 134 -16.92 -1.34 3.90
CA GLY A 134 -17.86 -1.75 2.88
C GLY A 134 -19.13 -0.92 2.86
N ARG A 135 -20.09 -1.34 2.05
CA ARG A 135 -21.41 -0.68 2.00
C ARG A 135 -22.13 -0.87 3.33
N PRO A 136 -22.65 0.20 3.94
CA PRO A 136 -23.45 0.07 5.15
C PRO A 136 -24.58 -0.94 4.97
N LYS A 137 -24.76 -1.83 5.95
CA LYS A 137 -25.93 -2.71 5.95
C LYS A 137 -27.19 -1.86 6.11
N LYS A 138 -28.25 -2.22 5.40
CA LYS A 138 -29.56 -1.61 5.63
C LYS A 138 -30.01 -1.94 7.06
N SER A 139 -30.71 -1.01 7.72
CA SER A 139 -31.12 -1.22 9.11
C SER A 139 -32.04 -2.45 9.24
N ASP A 140 -31.79 -3.24 10.27
CA ASP A 140 -32.62 -4.43 10.56
C ASP A 140 -34.08 -4.05 10.76
N VAL A 141 -34.36 -2.85 11.29
CA VAL A 141 -35.73 -2.32 11.45
C VAL A 141 -36.44 -2.16 10.10
N GLN A 142 -35.78 -1.60 9.09
CA GLN A 142 -36.38 -1.47 7.77
C GLN A 142 -36.59 -2.83 7.08
N MET A 143 -35.70 -3.78 7.34
CA MET A 143 -35.85 -5.14 6.82
C MET A 143 -37.05 -5.85 7.48
N GLN A 144 -37.20 -5.76 8.81
CA GLN A 144 -38.34 -6.32 9.51
C GLN A 144 -39.67 -5.71 9.02
N ARG A 145 -39.73 -4.38 8.88
CA ARG A 145 -40.89 -3.69 8.33
C ARG A 145 -41.23 -4.17 6.91
N ALA A 146 -40.20 -4.36 6.04
CA ALA A 146 -40.43 -4.88 4.69
C ALA A 146 -41.01 -6.32 4.70
N ILE A 147 -40.54 -7.16 5.62
CA ILE A 147 -41.05 -8.53 5.82
C ILE A 147 -42.50 -8.53 6.31
N GLU A 148 -42.82 -7.70 7.30
CA GLU A 148 -44.18 -7.53 7.80
C GLU A 148 -45.17 -7.05 6.71
N MET A 149 -44.77 -6.04 5.93
CA MET A 149 -45.53 -5.57 4.79
C MET A 149 -45.74 -6.65 3.74
N TYR A 150 -44.76 -7.48 3.49
CA TYR A 150 -44.88 -8.59 2.54
C TYR A 150 -45.86 -9.66 3.01
N TYR A 151 -45.80 -10.09 4.28
CA TYR A 151 -46.71 -11.10 4.83
C TYR A 151 -48.12 -10.60 4.99
N SER A 152 -48.32 -9.29 5.21
CA SER A 152 -49.66 -8.70 5.30
C SER A 152 -50.46 -8.80 4.00
N LYS A 153 -49.80 -9.02 2.85
CA LYS A 153 -50.39 -9.07 1.51
C LYS A 153 -51.16 -7.82 1.09
N GLN A 154 -51.04 -6.73 1.85
CA GLN A 154 -51.77 -5.48 1.60
C GLN A 154 -50.94 -4.52 0.72
N TYR A 155 -49.67 -4.78 0.55
CA TYR A 155 -48.74 -3.91 -0.16
C TYR A 155 -48.13 -4.60 -1.37
N THR A 156 -47.97 -3.85 -2.45
CA THR A 156 -47.25 -4.30 -3.62
C THR A 156 -45.73 -4.25 -3.36
N LEU A 157 -44.94 -5.04 -4.08
CA LEU A 157 -43.49 -5.02 -3.96
C LEU A 157 -42.88 -3.64 -4.27
N HIS A 158 -43.55 -2.83 -5.07
CA HIS A 158 -43.17 -1.46 -5.37
C HIS A 158 -43.35 -0.55 -4.13
N GLN A 159 -44.52 -0.60 -3.48
CA GLN A 159 -44.81 0.14 -2.25
C GLN A 159 -43.86 -0.24 -1.11
N ILE A 160 -43.56 -1.54 -0.94
CA ILE A 160 -42.57 -2.00 0.04
C ILE A 160 -41.21 -1.37 -0.22
N LYS A 161 -40.80 -1.31 -1.48
CA LYS A 161 -39.51 -0.68 -1.86
C LYS A 161 -39.53 0.84 -1.58
N GLU A 162 -40.61 1.53 -1.88
CA GLU A 162 -40.73 2.97 -1.64
C GLU A 162 -40.69 3.30 -0.13
N GLU A 163 -41.43 2.56 0.69
CA GLU A 163 -41.53 2.76 2.13
C GLU A 163 -40.26 2.39 2.88
N THR A 164 -39.65 1.26 2.55
CA THR A 164 -38.52 0.69 3.32
C THR A 164 -37.17 0.85 2.63
N GLY A 165 -37.15 1.23 1.36
CA GLY A 165 -35.96 1.24 0.54
C GLY A 165 -35.36 -0.16 0.26
N ILE A 166 -36.06 -1.26 0.64
CA ILE A 166 -35.63 -2.64 0.43
C ILE A 166 -36.02 -3.08 -0.99
N SER A 167 -35.02 -3.55 -1.76
CA SER A 167 -35.30 -4.07 -3.11
C SER A 167 -35.90 -5.47 -3.06
N LYS A 168 -36.66 -5.85 -4.10
CA LYS A 168 -37.25 -7.19 -4.26
C LYS A 168 -36.24 -8.32 -4.04
N SER A 169 -35.07 -8.23 -4.66
CA SER A 169 -34.02 -9.24 -4.52
C SER A 169 -33.45 -9.35 -3.11
N THR A 170 -33.37 -8.23 -2.40
CA THR A 170 -32.92 -8.21 -1.01
C THR A 170 -33.96 -8.82 -0.08
N LEU A 171 -35.25 -8.50 -0.31
CA LEU A 171 -36.36 -9.06 0.47
C LEU A 171 -36.42 -10.59 0.30
N TYR A 172 -36.46 -11.10 -0.94
CA TYR A 172 -36.53 -12.53 -1.16
C TYR A 172 -35.33 -13.30 -0.60
N ARG A 173 -34.12 -12.77 -0.75
CA ARG A 173 -32.93 -13.40 -0.15
C ARG A 173 -33.02 -13.52 1.38
N GLN A 174 -33.75 -12.62 2.04
CA GLN A 174 -33.96 -12.70 3.50
C GLN A 174 -35.11 -13.64 3.88
N LEU A 175 -36.09 -13.81 2.99
CA LEU A 175 -37.19 -14.76 3.20
C LEU A 175 -36.77 -16.22 2.97
N ASP A 176 -35.73 -16.44 2.19
CA ASP A 176 -35.18 -17.77 1.89
C ASP A 176 -34.15 -18.25 2.92
N GLN A 177 -33.85 -17.46 3.97
CA GLN A 177 -32.99 -17.82 5.11
C GLN A 177 -33.82 -18.27 6.31
#